data_869bb5b3f45f34232fbcfcd79dc2f1f4
#
_entry.id   869bb5b3f45f34232fbcfcd79dc2f1f4
#
_cell.length_a   1.000
_cell.length_b   1.000
_cell.length_c   1.000
_cell.angle_alpha   90.00
_cell.angle_beta   90.00
_cell.angle_gamma   90.00
#
_symmetry.space_group_name_H-M   'P 1'
#
loop_
_entity.id
_entity.type
_entity.pdbx_description
1 polymer ?
#
loop_
_entity_poly.entity_id
_entity_poly.type
_entity_poly.pdbx_seq_one_letter_code
_entity_poly.pdbx_strand_id
1 'polypeptide(L)'
;MLFRSGFAGIQNFPTVGLIEGRLRETLEETGMSFRLEVEITALAHEMDLLTTPYAFNVEEARWMTEAGADIVVAHMGCTSGGTIGARSVSPMDQCVVDIQAIVDAVKGLRSEALVLCHGGPIAFPKDAAYLFERVRGIDGFYGASSTERFPTEVAIKKQIEEFTSLRLKRK
;
A
#
# COMPACT_ATOMS: atom_id res chain seq x y z
N MET A 1 -20.74 6.40 -9.79
CA MET A 1 -20.94 5.57 -11.01
C MET A 1 -20.14 4.26 -10.95
N LEU A 2 -18.91 4.26 -10.41
CA LEU A 2 -18.07 3.06 -10.21
C LEU A 2 -18.73 1.97 -9.34
N PHE A 3 -19.46 2.33 -8.29
CA PHE A 3 -20.12 1.41 -7.37
C PHE A 3 -21.20 0.49 -8.00
N ARG A 4 -21.69 0.82 -9.21
CA ARG A 4 -22.65 -0.02 -9.94
C ARG A 4 -22.00 -0.92 -10.98
N SER A 5 -20.68 -0.98 -11.02
CA SER A 5 -19.93 -1.77 -12.02
C SER A 5 -19.83 -3.26 -11.69
N GLY A 6 -20.30 -3.68 -10.50
CA GLY A 6 -20.25 -5.08 -10.06
C GLY A 6 -18.96 -5.49 -9.35
N PHE A 7 -18.06 -4.54 -9.05
CA PHE A 7 -16.91 -4.81 -8.19
C PHE A 7 -17.33 -5.08 -6.75
N ALA A 8 -16.64 -6.01 -6.08
CA ALA A 8 -16.91 -6.41 -4.70
C ALA A 8 -16.33 -5.44 -3.66
N GLY A 9 -15.42 -4.55 -4.04
CA GLY A 9 -14.79 -3.62 -3.12
C GLY A 9 -14.07 -2.48 -3.83
N ILE A 10 -13.54 -1.55 -3.03
CA ILE A 10 -12.81 -0.37 -3.51
C ILE A 10 -11.49 -0.17 -2.74
N GLN A 11 -10.60 0.58 -3.39
CA GLN A 11 -9.38 1.14 -2.84
C GLN A 11 -9.19 2.58 -3.34
N ASN A 12 -8.52 3.43 -2.56
CA ASN A 12 -8.28 4.84 -2.89
C ASN A 12 -7.00 5.08 -3.72
N PHE A 13 -6.61 4.16 -4.60
CA PHE A 13 -5.45 4.38 -5.48
C PHE A 13 -5.93 4.75 -6.91
N PRO A 14 -5.34 5.78 -7.55
CA PRO A 14 -4.30 6.71 -7.04
C PRO A 14 -4.83 7.67 -5.95
N THR A 15 -3.98 8.01 -4.98
CA THR A 15 -4.33 8.79 -3.80
C THR A 15 -3.42 10.01 -3.63
N VAL A 16 -3.99 11.11 -3.12
CA VAL A 16 -3.22 12.30 -2.73
C VAL A 16 -2.33 12.05 -1.51
N GLY A 17 -2.56 10.99 -0.76
CA GLY A 17 -1.71 10.57 0.35
C GLY A 17 -0.25 10.30 -0.03
N LEU A 18 0.03 9.96 -1.30
CA LEU A 18 1.38 9.81 -1.83
C LEU A 18 2.08 11.12 -2.18
N ILE A 19 1.37 12.25 -2.13
CA ILE A 19 1.85 13.55 -2.54
C ILE A 19 2.12 14.39 -1.29
N GLU A 20 3.25 15.09 -1.26
CA GLU A 20 3.68 15.90 -0.13
C GLU A 20 3.89 17.36 -0.50
N GLY A 21 4.01 18.23 0.52
CA GLY A 21 4.37 19.63 0.41
C GLY A 21 3.35 20.45 -0.38
N ARG A 22 3.84 21.51 -1.02
CA ARG A 22 2.99 22.51 -1.71
C ARG A 22 2.08 21.91 -2.80
N LEU A 23 2.50 20.85 -3.46
CA LEU A 23 1.67 20.22 -4.50
C LEU A 23 0.44 19.55 -3.86
N ARG A 24 0.59 18.89 -2.72
CA ARG A 24 -0.55 18.34 -1.98
C ARG A 24 -1.51 19.43 -1.55
N GLU A 25 -0.99 20.51 -0.93
CA GLU A 25 -1.79 21.64 -0.48
C GLU A 25 -2.63 22.21 -1.63
N THR A 26 -2.02 22.48 -2.78
CA THR A 26 -2.72 23.04 -3.95
C THR A 26 -3.71 22.07 -4.59
N LEU A 27 -3.45 20.76 -4.56
CA LEU A 27 -4.42 19.76 -5.02
C LEU A 27 -5.65 19.72 -4.10
N GLU A 28 -5.45 19.77 -2.79
CA GLU A 28 -6.54 19.80 -1.81
C GLU A 28 -7.40 21.07 -1.96
N GLU A 29 -6.79 22.25 -2.23
CA GLU A 29 -7.49 23.49 -2.55
C GLU A 29 -8.36 23.38 -3.82
N THR A 30 -7.98 22.53 -4.79
CA THR A 30 -8.75 22.30 -6.02
C THR A 30 -9.80 21.19 -5.89
N GLY A 31 -10.00 20.65 -4.70
CA GLY A 31 -10.99 19.60 -4.43
C GLY A 31 -10.47 18.18 -4.57
N MET A 32 -9.18 17.98 -4.89
CA MET A 32 -8.53 16.68 -4.84
C MET A 32 -7.93 16.48 -3.45
N SER A 33 -8.75 16.07 -2.48
CA SER A 33 -8.34 15.97 -1.09
C SER A 33 -8.43 14.53 -0.56
N PHE A 34 -7.60 14.22 0.44
CA PHE A 34 -7.72 12.95 1.16
C PHE A 34 -9.08 12.81 1.86
N ARG A 35 -9.69 13.93 2.25
CA ARG A 35 -11.04 13.93 2.82
C ARG A 35 -12.10 13.41 1.84
N LEU A 36 -11.99 13.72 0.56
CA LEU A 36 -12.86 13.15 -0.47
C LEU A 36 -12.70 11.62 -0.57
N GLU A 37 -11.48 11.11 -0.40
CA GLU A 37 -11.22 9.66 -0.38
C GLU A 37 -11.89 9.00 0.84
N VAL A 38 -11.90 9.69 1.99
CA VAL A 38 -12.61 9.26 3.21
C VAL A 38 -14.12 9.20 2.97
N GLU A 39 -14.70 10.24 2.35
CA GLU A 39 -16.13 10.28 2.00
C GLU A 39 -16.52 9.14 1.04
N ILE A 40 -15.66 8.85 0.06
CA ILE A 40 -15.87 7.74 -0.88
C ILE A 40 -15.81 6.39 -0.15
N THR A 41 -14.91 6.25 0.82
CA THR A 41 -14.80 5.03 1.65
C THR A 41 -16.07 4.85 2.48
N ALA A 42 -16.59 5.90 3.11
CA ALA A 42 -17.84 5.85 3.87
C ALA A 42 -19.03 5.44 2.98
N LEU A 43 -19.15 6.05 1.79
CA LEU A 43 -20.20 5.70 0.84
C LEU A 43 -20.11 4.24 0.37
N ALA A 44 -18.90 3.74 0.15
CA ALA A 44 -18.69 2.35 -0.24
C ALA A 44 -19.07 1.38 0.88
N HIS A 45 -18.72 1.71 2.12
CA HIS A 45 -19.13 0.95 3.31
C HIS A 45 -20.66 0.91 3.46
N GLU A 46 -21.36 2.05 3.29
CA GLU A 46 -22.82 2.10 3.28
C GLU A 46 -23.48 1.23 2.17
N MET A 47 -22.74 0.99 1.09
CA MET A 47 -23.16 0.14 -0.02
C MET A 47 -22.79 -1.34 0.15
N ASP A 48 -22.28 -1.74 1.30
CA ASP A 48 -21.82 -3.10 1.62
C ASP A 48 -20.70 -3.59 0.67
N LEU A 49 -19.81 -2.67 0.28
CA LEU A 49 -18.61 -2.97 -0.52
C LEU A 49 -17.41 -3.12 0.40
N LEU A 50 -16.54 -4.09 0.13
CA LEU A 50 -15.25 -4.23 0.82
C LEU A 50 -14.40 -2.96 0.60
N THR A 51 -13.90 -2.39 1.68
CA THR A 51 -13.09 -1.18 1.66
C THR A 51 -11.67 -1.45 2.15
N THR A 52 -10.68 -1.11 1.31
CA THR A 52 -9.25 -1.37 1.59
C THR A 52 -8.37 -0.12 1.41
N PRO A 53 -8.71 1.02 2.04
CA PRO A 53 -7.99 2.26 1.81
C PRO A 53 -6.55 2.24 2.30
N TYR A 54 -5.68 2.95 1.58
CA TYR A 54 -4.35 3.34 2.03
C TYR A 54 -4.43 4.49 3.02
N ALA A 55 -3.61 4.41 4.07
CA ALA A 55 -3.35 5.49 5.01
C ALA A 55 -1.83 5.61 5.25
N PHE A 56 -1.32 6.82 5.28
CA PHE A 56 0.10 7.13 5.31
C PHE A 56 0.57 7.62 6.68
N ASN A 57 -0.36 7.92 7.57
CA ASN A 57 -0.13 8.37 8.93
C ASN A 57 -1.32 8.02 9.83
N VAL A 58 -1.16 8.28 11.12
CA VAL A 58 -2.15 7.95 12.14
C VAL A 58 -3.47 8.71 11.96
N GLU A 59 -3.41 9.97 11.52
CA GLU A 59 -4.60 10.80 11.35
C GLU A 59 -5.45 10.28 10.18
N GLU A 60 -4.82 10.00 9.05
CA GLU A 60 -5.48 9.40 7.87
C GLU A 60 -6.08 8.02 8.19
N ALA A 61 -5.35 7.19 8.96
CA ALA A 61 -5.83 5.89 9.40
C ALA A 61 -7.08 6.01 10.29
N ARG A 62 -7.11 6.99 11.19
CA ARG A 62 -8.30 7.29 12.01
C ARG A 62 -9.50 7.67 11.14
N TRP A 63 -9.32 8.59 10.21
CA TRP A 63 -10.40 9.03 9.32
C TRP A 63 -10.97 7.88 8.49
N MET A 64 -10.11 7.02 7.93
CA MET A 64 -10.56 5.85 7.17
C MET A 64 -11.28 4.83 8.07
N THR A 65 -10.81 4.64 9.30
CA THR A 65 -11.46 3.74 10.28
C THR A 65 -12.85 4.27 10.68
N GLU A 66 -12.96 5.58 10.97
CA GLU A 66 -14.23 6.24 11.29
C GLU A 66 -15.21 6.21 10.10
N ALA A 67 -14.70 6.24 8.87
CA ALA A 67 -15.48 6.06 7.66
C ALA A 67 -15.99 4.62 7.43
N GLY A 68 -15.60 3.69 8.30
CA GLY A 68 -16.06 2.31 8.22
C GLY A 68 -15.14 1.37 7.42
N ALA A 69 -13.87 1.74 7.18
CA ALA A 69 -12.95 0.87 6.46
C ALA A 69 -12.83 -0.52 7.10
N ASP A 70 -12.97 -1.57 6.27
CA ASP A 70 -12.82 -2.96 6.71
C ASP A 70 -11.36 -3.33 6.91
N ILE A 71 -10.50 -2.83 6.02
CA ILE A 71 -9.06 -3.07 6.02
C ILE A 71 -8.36 -1.72 5.85
N VAL A 72 -7.58 -1.29 6.83
CA VAL A 72 -6.69 -0.11 6.68
C VAL A 72 -5.30 -0.60 6.25
N VAL A 73 -4.81 -0.12 5.12
CA VAL A 73 -3.48 -0.48 4.63
C VAL A 73 -2.48 0.61 5.00
N ALA A 74 -1.64 0.32 5.99
CA ALA A 74 -0.54 1.19 6.40
C ALA A 74 0.53 1.27 5.32
N HIS A 75 0.57 2.39 4.58
CA HIS A 75 1.38 2.57 3.39
C HIS A 75 2.67 3.34 3.68
N MET A 76 3.83 2.68 3.51
CA MET A 76 5.16 3.23 3.84
C MET A 76 5.86 3.87 2.62
N GLY A 77 5.10 4.35 1.65
CA GLY A 77 5.64 4.95 0.43
C GLY A 77 5.80 3.97 -0.74
N CYS A 78 6.32 4.45 -1.86
CA CYS A 78 6.55 3.63 -3.04
C CYS A 78 7.54 2.50 -2.75
N THR A 79 7.21 1.28 -3.18
CA THR A 79 8.02 0.08 -2.90
C THR A 79 9.43 0.20 -3.48
N SER A 80 10.45 -0.03 -2.66
CA SER A 80 11.85 -0.11 -3.07
C SER A 80 12.17 -1.40 -3.83
N GLY A 81 13.40 -1.49 -4.37
CA GLY A 81 13.89 -2.70 -5.04
C GLY A 81 13.43 -2.87 -6.49
N GLY A 82 14.03 -3.85 -7.18
CA GLY A 82 13.84 -4.04 -8.62
C GLY A 82 14.50 -2.95 -9.46
N THR A 83 14.14 -2.89 -10.75
CA THR A 83 14.77 -1.97 -11.72
C THR A 83 14.27 -0.53 -11.61
N ILE A 84 13.04 -0.34 -11.14
CA ILE A 84 12.36 0.97 -11.06
C ILE A 84 11.86 1.31 -9.65
N GLY A 85 12.32 0.59 -8.61
CA GLY A 85 11.90 0.84 -7.22
C GLY A 85 12.40 2.15 -6.65
N ALA A 86 11.70 2.65 -5.64
CA ALA A 86 12.12 3.84 -4.90
C ALA A 86 13.52 3.64 -4.29
N ARG A 87 14.35 4.70 -4.37
CA ARG A 87 15.71 4.68 -3.80
C ARG A 87 15.75 5.26 -2.39
N SER A 88 14.91 6.25 -2.13
CA SER A 88 14.76 6.85 -0.80
C SER A 88 13.52 6.25 -0.14
N VAL A 89 13.73 5.47 0.91
CA VAL A 89 12.66 4.86 1.71
C VAL A 89 13.01 5.00 3.20
N SER A 90 12.00 5.00 4.04
CA SER A 90 12.19 5.02 5.49
C SER A 90 12.97 3.78 5.95
N PRO A 91 13.81 3.90 7.00
CA PRO A 91 14.40 2.74 7.64
C PRO A 91 13.34 1.76 8.13
N MET A 92 13.64 0.46 8.10
CA MET A 92 12.67 -0.58 8.51
C MET A 92 12.24 -0.40 9.97
N ASP A 93 13.14 -0.01 10.87
CA ASP A 93 12.83 0.26 12.28
C ASP A 93 11.86 1.44 12.44
N GLN A 94 11.96 2.46 11.60
CA GLN A 94 10.99 3.56 11.60
C GLN A 94 9.62 3.07 11.12
N CYS A 95 9.58 2.20 10.10
CA CYS A 95 8.32 1.58 9.66
C CYS A 95 7.65 0.76 10.78
N VAL A 96 8.42 0.08 11.64
CA VAL A 96 7.87 -0.61 12.82
C VAL A 96 7.14 0.38 13.73
N VAL A 97 7.73 1.54 14.02
CA VAL A 97 7.14 2.58 14.88
C VAL A 97 5.88 3.16 14.25
N ASP A 98 5.96 3.54 12.97
CA ASP A 98 4.87 4.20 12.26
C ASP A 98 3.67 3.24 12.09
N ILE A 99 3.93 1.99 11.70
CA ILE A 99 2.88 0.99 11.52
C ILE A 99 2.26 0.62 12.88
N GLN A 100 3.06 0.49 13.96
CA GLN A 100 2.50 0.23 15.28
C GLN A 100 1.54 1.34 15.72
N ALA A 101 1.91 2.61 15.49
CA ALA A 101 1.04 3.74 15.82
C ALA A 101 -0.27 3.73 15.01
N ILE A 102 -0.22 3.34 13.74
CA ILE A 102 -1.41 3.15 12.90
C ILE A 102 -2.27 1.99 13.43
N VAL A 103 -1.66 0.83 13.73
CA VAL A 103 -2.39 -0.33 14.30
C VAL A 103 -3.09 0.05 15.59
N ASP A 104 -2.39 0.70 16.52
CA ASP A 104 -2.95 1.11 17.81
C ASP A 104 -4.13 2.07 17.63
N ALA A 105 -4.03 2.99 16.67
CA ALA A 105 -5.11 3.94 16.37
C ALA A 105 -6.34 3.25 15.76
N VAL A 106 -6.14 2.36 14.79
CA VAL A 106 -7.22 1.62 14.12
C VAL A 106 -7.91 0.67 15.10
N LYS A 107 -7.13 -0.17 15.79
CA LYS A 107 -7.67 -1.17 16.73
C LYS A 107 -8.32 -0.53 17.96
N GLY A 108 -7.87 0.68 18.36
CA GLY A 108 -8.50 1.46 19.42
C GLY A 108 -9.87 2.03 19.05
N LEU A 109 -10.15 2.24 17.76
CA LEU A 109 -11.44 2.71 17.24
C LEU A 109 -12.36 1.55 16.85
N ARG A 110 -11.83 0.58 16.12
CA ARG A 110 -12.53 -0.61 15.63
C ARG A 110 -11.62 -1.83 15.73
N SER A 111 -11.80 -2.63 16.78
CA SER A 111 -10.95 -3.80 17.06
C SER A 111 -11.03 -4.88 15.95
N GLU A 112 -12.15 -4.96 15.25
CA GLU A 112 -12.40 -5.90 14.15
C GLU A 112 -11.82 -5.46 12.80
N ALA A 113 -11.53 -4.16 12.60
CA ALA A 113 -10.91 -3.69 11.36
C ALA A 113 -9.50 -4.27 11.19
N LEU A 114 -9.18 -4.79 10.01
CA LEU A 114 -7.87 -5.35 9.74
C LEU A 114 -6.86 -4.27 9.40
N VAL A 115 -5.59 -4.50 9.78
CA VAL A 115 -4.47 -3.60 9.42
C VAL A 115 -3.41 -4.40 8.68
N LEU A 116 -3.13 -3.99 7.44
CA LEU A 116 -2.10 -4.59 6.60
C LEU A 116 -0.97 -3.59 6.36
N CYS A 117 0.28 -4.04 6.27
CA CYS A 117 1.40 -3.20 5.87
C CYS A 117 1.65 -3.28 4.37
N HIS A 118 2.15 -2.18 3.78
CA HIS A 118 2.45 -2.08 2.35
C HIS A 118 3.55 -1.07 2.04
N GLY A 119 4.31 -1.36 1.00
CA GLY A 119 5.18 -0.39 0.33
C GLY A 119 6.46 -0.01 1.08
N GLY A 120 7.12 1.05 0.62
CA GLY A 120 8.40 1.49 1.16
C GLY A 120 9.47 0.40 1.11
N PRO A 121 10.18 0.14 2.21
CA PRO A 121 11.20 -0.90 2.28
C PRO A 121 10.65 -2.33 2.36
N ILE A 122 9.32 -2.50 2.49
CA ILE A 122 8.65 -3.81 2.60
C ILE A 122 8.51 -4.40 1.20
N ALA A 123 9.60 -4.88 0.65
CA ALA A 123 9.69 -5.32 -0.75
C ALA A 123 9.65 -6.84 -0.92
N PHE A 124 10.15 -7.59 0.06
CA PHE A 124 10.30 -9.04 0.01
C PHE A 124 9.67 -9.72 1.23
N PRO A 125 9.37 -11.02 1.17
CA PRO A 125 8.78 -11.76 2.30
C PRO A 125 9.53 -11.61 3.62
N LYS A 126 10.87 -11.53 3.59
CA LYS A 126 11.70 -11.31 4.78
C LYS A 126 11.42 -9.96 5.47
N ASP A 127 11.06 -8.93 4.69
CA ASP A 127 10.78 -7.59 5.20
C ASP A 127 9.41 -7.58 5.90
N ALA A 128 8.42 -8.28 5.33
CA ALA A 128 7.13 -8.49 5.98
C ALA A 128 7.28 -9.33 7.27
N ALA A 129 8.07 -10.40 7.23
CA ALA A 129 8.36 -11.21 8.42
C ALA A 129 8.99 -10.37 9.55
N TYR A 130 9.94 -9.48 9.21
CA TYR A 130 10.54 -8.55 10.17
C TYR A 130 9.51 -7.70 10.91
N LEU A 131 8.49 -7.18 10.19
CA LEU A 131 7.41 -6.41 10.77
C LEU A 131 6.47 -7.27 11.62
N PHE A 132 6.09 -8.46 11.13
CA PHE A 132 5.18 -9.36 11.86
C PHE A 132 5.74 -9.80 13.23
N GLU A 133 7.06 -9.88 13.36
CA GLU A 133 7.71 -10.17 14.64
C GLU A 133 7.71 -8.98 15.63
N ARG A 134 7.57 -7.74 15.15
CA ARG A 134 7.79 -6.51 15.92
C ARG A 134 6.57 -5.65 16.11
N VAL A 135 5.62 -5.69 15.19
CA VAL A 135 4.37 -4.93 15.25
C VAL A 135 3.27 -5.81 15.82
N ARG A 136 2.74 -5.42 16.96
CA ARG A 136 1.64 -6.14 17.62
C ARG A 136 0.30 -5.75 17.02
N GLY A 137 -0.54 -6.72 16.70
CA GLY A 137 -1.89 -6.49 16.19
C GLY A 137 -1.95 -6.19 14.69
N ILE A 138 -0.85 -6.34 13.95
CA ILE A 138 -0.85 -6.34 12.50
C ILE A 138 -1.47 -7.64 12.00
N ASP A 139 -2.34 -7.55 10.98
CA ASP A 139 -3.08 -8.69 10.46
C ASP A 139 -2.46 -9.30 9.20
N GLY A 140 -1.55 -8.57 8.51
CA GLY A 140 -0.89 -9.12 7.33
C GLY A 140 -0.17 -8.11 6.46
N PHE A 141 0.11 -8.52 5.22
CA PHE A 141 0.80 -7.76 4.19
C PHE A 141 -0.08 -7.59 2.95
N TYR A 142 -0.11 -6.37 2.40
CA TYR A 142 -0.78 -6.05 1.16
C TYR A 142 0.25 -5.99 0.02
N GLY A 143 0.21 -6.94 -0.91
CA GLY A 143 1.19 -7.06 -1.98
C GLY A 143 0.76 -6.36 -3.27
N ALA A 144 1.70 -5.68 -3.95
CA ALA A 144 1.59 -5.20 -5.31
C ALA A 144 2.91 -5.50 -6.05
N SER A 145 3.84 -4.54 -6.12
CA SER A 145 5.14 -4.71 -6.80
C SER A 145 5.94 -5.94 -6.35
N SER A 146 5.79 -6.35 -5.09
CA SER A 146 6.43 -7.54 -4.52
C SER A 146 5.95 -8.86 -5.16
N THR A 147 4.71 -8.90 -5.65
CA THR A 147 4.09 -10.09 -6.25
C THR A 147 3.92 -9.99 -7.77
N GLU A 148 3.77 -8.78 -8.28
CA GLU A 148 3.51 -8.52 -9.69
C GLU A 148 4.79 -8.23 -10.47
N ARG A 149 5.59 -7.27 -9.99
CA ARG A 149 6.74 -6.72 -10.71
C ARG A 149 8.03 -7.52 -10.47
N PHE A 150 8.41 -7.75 -9.22
CA PHE A 150 9.72 -8.34 -8.92
C PHE A 150 9.91 -9.74 -9.48
N PRO A 151 8.97 -10.68 -9.33
CA PRO A 151 9.11 -12.01 -9.92
C PRO A 151 9.21 -11.94 -11.45
N THR A 152 8.45 -11.04 -12.07
CA THR A 152 8.42 -10.84 -13.53
C THR A 152 9.74 -10.28 -14.04
N GLU A 153 10.29 -9.24 -13.38
CA GLU A 153 11.59 -8.65 -13.74
C GLU A 153 12.71 -9.71 -13.70
N VAL A 154 12.76 -10.49 -12.63
CA VAL A 154 13.79 -11.54 -12.47
C VAL A 154 13.65 -12.62 -13.54
N ALA A 155 12.43 -13.10 -13.79
CA ALA A 155 12.18 -14.17 -14.75
C ALA A 155 12.51 -13.74 -16.19
N ILE A 156 12.07 -12.57 -16.61
CA ILE A 156 12.34 -12.03 -17.96
C ILE A 156 13.84 -11.84 -18.16
N LYS A 157 14.51 -11.19 -17.20
CA LYS A 157 15.96 -10.95 -17.32
C LYS A 157 16.74 -12.26 -17.45
N LYS A 158 16.47 -13.22 -16.60
CA LYS A 158 17.12 -14.53 -16.62
C LYS A 158 16.92 -15.23 -17.97
N GLN A 159 15.68 -15.26 -18.46
CA GLN A 159 15.36 -15.91 -19.73
C GLN A 159 16.09 -15.27 -20.93
N ILE A 160 16.18 -13.93 -20.95
CA ILE A 160 16.92 -13.22 -22.00
C ILE A 160 18.41 -13.51 -21.91
N GLU A 161 18.99 -13.49 -20.71
CA GLU A 161 20.41 -13.81 -20.50
C GLU A 161 20.73 -15.24 -20.98
N GLU A 162 19.87 -16.22 -20.70
CA GLU A 162 20.01 -17.60 -21.19
C GLU A 162 20.01 -17.65 -22.73
N PHE A 163 19.04 -17.02 -23.40
CA PHE A 163 18.99 -16.97 -24.86
C PHE A 163 20.19 -16.26 -25.49
N THR A 164 20.59 -15.11 -24.93
CA THR A 164 21.72 -14.34 -25.47
C THR A 164 23.09 -15.02 -25.24
N SER A 165 23.16 -15.96 -24.33
CA SER A 165 24.38 -16.77 -24.10
C SER A 165 24.62 -17.82 -25.19
N LEU A 166 23.60 -18.19 -25.97
CA LEU A 166 23.72 -19.21 -26.99
C LEU A 166 24.69 -18.79 -28.09
N ARG A 167 25.54 -19.71 -28.54
CA ARG A 167 26.50 -19.50 -29.62
C ARG A 167 26.04 -20.27 -30.86
N LEU A 168 25.97 -19.55 -31.98
CA LEU A 168 25.74 -20.20 -33.28
C LEU A 168 27.04 -20.91 -33.69
N LYS A 169 26.93 -22.17 -34.08
CA LYS A 169 28.04 -22.85 -34.76
C LYS A 169 28.10 -22.28 -36.20
N ARG A 170 29.07 -21.41 -36.45
CA ARG A 170 29.38 -21.03 -37.81
C ARG A 170 29.92 -22.25 -38.56
N LYS A 171 29.27 -22.63 -39.66
CA LYS A 171 29.79 -23.66 -40.60
C LYS A 171 31.00 -23.12 -41.33
#